data_73a1a1b2774d32a8eed7500422514b2c
#
_entry.id   73a1a1b2774d32a8eed7500422514b2c
#
_cell.length_a   1.000
_cell.length_b   1.000
_cell.length_c   1.000
_cell.angle_alpha   90.00
_cell.angle_beta   90.00
_cell.angle_gamma   90.00
#
_symmetry.space_group_name_H-M   'P 1'
#
loop_
_entity.id
_entity.type
_entity.pdbx_description
1 polymer ?
#
loop_
_entity_poly.entity_id
_entity_poly.type
_entity_poly.pdbx_seq_one_letter_code
_entity_poly.pdbx_strand_id
1 'polypeptide(L)'
;MRDSLPLNAAPGRRYFPAADVLRVLCIFTVAWFHIWQQSWLDPSFTLGGHYFNLQRIVRRGYMLVDLTLLLTGFLLYQPLVRTAGRLDAGAFYRRRLCRILPCYLLAVFVAALFALVRGRAVGSAPLWRDLLAHLTFTHTFSMDTYYWTSLNAALWTVAVEMQFYLVFPLLARAFGKAPYVTFSLMTLAALLCRWGVSRLPDVTLYFNQLPCMLDLYALGMLAAYLSERRADAPRRWWALPLALLALVGVFAVLWAQNPADDRELKTAQMLWRLPLGVCGAAFLCFASRSPELPRTGAQKPLRFLSAISYNYYIWHQYLAVKLKEFHIPAYTSEMPQMSEGRVWQMRYTLLCFAAAFVLAAALTYLVEKPAACALLRPWRRKESL
;
A
#
# COMPACT_ATOMS: atom_id res chain seq x y z
N MET A 1 24.29 9.39 21.96
CA MET A 1 23.12 9.10 21.09
C MET A 1 23.22 7.64 20.69
N ARG A 2 22.49 6.75 21.40
CA ARG A 2 22.44 5.32 21.06
C ARG A 2 21.55 5.18 19.83
N ASP A 3 22.13 4.65 18.75
CA ASP A 3 21.42 4.34 17.52
C ASP A 3 20.18 3.50 17.84
N SER A 4 19.01 4.10 17.64
CA SER A 4 17.74 3.40 17.69
C SER A 4 17.72 2.40 16.54
N LEU A 5 17.98 1.13 16.82
CA LEU A 5 17.81 0.04 15.86
C LEU A 5 16.41 0.13 15.24
N PRO A 6 16.29 0.07 13.93
CA PRO A 6 14.99 0.14 13.27
C PRO A 6 14.09 -1.00 13.77
N LEU A 7 12.83 -0.69 14.10
CA LEU A 7 11.78 -1.62 14.57
C LEU A 7 11.60 -2.88 13.68
N ASN A 8 12.28 -2.93 12.54
CA ASN A 8 12.23 -3.99 11.55
C ASN A 8 13.44 -4.95 11.58
N ALA A 9 14.37 -4.79 12.52
CA ALA A 9 15.55 -5.65 12.58
C ALA A 9 15.26 -6.94 13.37
N ALA A 10 14.57 -7.90 12.74
CA ALA A 10 14.74 -9.29 13.12
C ALA A 10 16.20 -9.69 12.78
N PRO A 11 16.87 -10.51 13.61
CA PRO A 11 18.23 -10.99 13.31
C PRO A 11 18.25 -11.62 11.92
N GLY A 12 19.14 -11.15 11.03
CA GLY A 12 19.32 -11.68 9.68
C GLY A 12 18.54 -11.00 8.55
N ARG A 13 17.79 -9.92 8.82
CA ARG A 13 17.08 -9.18 7.76
C ARG A 13 18.04 -8.32 6.94
N ARG A 14 18.22 -8.68 5.67
CA ARG A 14 18.92 -7.85 4.71
C ARG A 14 18.08 -6.62 4.34
N TYR A 15 18.73 -5.46 4.28
CA TYR A 15 18.07 -4.23 3.80
C TYR A 15 17.98 -4.25 2.27
N PHE A 16 16.79 -3.94 1.74
CA PHE A 16 16.50 -3.89 0.31
C PHE A 16 16.08 -2.48 -0.10
N PRO A 17 17.00 -1.63 -0.62
CA PRO A 17 16.67 -0.28 -1.06
C PRO A 17 15.56 -0.26 -2.13
N ALA A 18 15.55 -1.23 -3.04
CA ALA A 18 14.52 -1.32 -4.09
C ALA A 18 13.10 -1.49 -3.54
N ALA A 19 12.94 -2.17 -2.40
CA ALA A 19 11.63 -2.28 -1.75
C ALA A 19 11.16 -0.93 -1.19
N ASP A 20 12.08 -0.09 -0.70
CA ASP A 20 11.76 1.27 -0.26
C ASP A 20 11.43 2.17 -1.46
N VAL A 21 12.17 2.07 -2.57
CA VAL A 21 11.88 2.80 -3.83
C VAL A 21 10.47 2.46 -4.31
N LEU A 22 10.17 1.17 -4.46
CA LEU A 22 8.86 0.72 -4.95
C LEU A 22 7.73 1.17 -4.01
N ARG A 23 7.94 1.05 -2.69
CA ARG A 23 6.96 1.49 -1.69
C ARG A 23 6.67 2.97 -1.77
N VAL A 24 7.69 3.82 -1.79
CA VAL A 24 7.55 5.27 -1.87
C VAL A 24 6.82 5.64 -3.16
N LEU A 25 7.25 5.09 -4.28
CA LEU A 25 6.63 5.33 -5.58
C LEU A 25 5.14 4.94 -5.58
N CYS A 26 4.79 3.75 -5.08
CA CYS A 26 3.41 3.30 -5.01
C CYS A 26 2.55 4.22 -4.13
N ILE A 27 2.98 4.49 -2.91
CA ILE A 27 2.19 5.26 -1.94
C ILE A 27 1.95 6.69 -2.42
N PHE A 28 2.97 7.37 -2.95
CA PHE A 28 2.81 8.74 -3.44
C PHE A 28 1.97 8.82 -4.71
N THR A 29 2.05 7.83 -5.59
CA THR A 29 1.20 7.78 -6.80
C THR A 29 -0.26 7.47 -6.45
N VAL A 30 -0.52 6.55 -5.51
CA VAL A 30 -1.86 6.30 -4.97
C VAL A 30 -2.45 7.56 -4.33
N ALA A 31 -1.65 8.26 -3.53
CA ALA A 31 -2.08 9.52 -2.93
C ALA A 31 -2.38 10.59 -3.98
N TRP A 32 -1.56 10.68 -5.02
CA TRP A 32 -1.80 11.62 -6.12
C TRP A 32 -3.14 11.34 -6.80
N PHE A 33 -3.48 10.08 -7.05
CA PHE A 33 -4.79 9.72 -7.58
C PHE A 33 -5.93 10.24 -6.69
N HIS A 34 -5.90 9.98 -5.37
CA HIS A 34 -6.97 10.40 -4.47
C HIS A 34 -7.06 11.92 -4.29
N ILE A 35 -5.93 12.62 -4.29
CA ILE A 35 -5.89 14.08 -4.30
C ILE A 35 -6.41 14.62 -5.64
N TRP A 36 -6.04 14.00 -6.75
CA TRP A 36 -6.55 14.34 -8.08
C TRP A 36 -8.08 14.20 -8.17
N GLN A 37 -8.66 13.16 -7.58
CA GLN A 37 -10.12 12.99 -7.53
C GLN A 37 -10.84 14.20 -6.88
N GLN A 38 -10.17 14.92 -5.99
CA GLN A 38 -10.73 16.10 -5.31
C GLN A 38 -10.38 17.41 -6.02
N SER A 39 -9.19 17.52 -6.61
CA SER A 39 -8.69 18.76 -7.21
C SER A 39 -9.00 18.91 -8.70
N TRP A 40 -9.07 17.80 -9.45
CA TRP A 40 -9.11 17.72 -10.90
C TRP A 40 -7.94 18.43 -11.59
N LEU A 41 -6.85 18.67 -10.87
CA LEU A 41 -5.65 19.29 -11.45
C LEU A 41 -5.13 18.47 -12.64
N ASP A 42 -5.14 19.06 -13.81
CA ASP A 42 -4.51 18.42 -14.97
C ASP A 42 -2.99 18.31 -14.77
N PRO A 43 -2.44 17.09 -14.70
CA PRO A 43 -1.02 16.84 -14.45
C PRO A 43 -0.20 16.96 -15.74
N SER A 44 -0.44 18.02 -16.52
CA SER A 44 0.32 18.35 -17.73
C SER A 44 1.28 19.51 -17.48
N PHE A 45 2.44 19.45 -18.09
CA PHE A 45 3.46 20.50 -18.03
C PHE A 45 4.36 20.47 -19.27
N THR A 46 5.03 21.59 -19.55
CA THR A 46 6.02 21.69 -20.60
C THR A 46 7.41 21.82 -20.01
N LEU A 47 8.34 21.00 -20.48
CA LEU A 47 9.74 21.01 -20.05
C LEU A 47 10.63 20.93 -21.28
N GLY A 48 11.55 21.91 -21.46
CA GLY A 48 12.46 21.95 -22.60
C GLY A 48 11.75 22.00 -23.96
N GLY A 49 10.56 22.64 -24.05
CA GLY A 49 9.73 22.67 -25.27
C GLY A 49 8.89 21.42 -25.55
N HIS A 50 9.05 20.36 -24.76
CA HIS A 50 8.25 19.15 -24.89
C HIS A 50 7.07 19.14 -23.91
N TYR A 51 5.87 18.79 -24.42
CA TYR A 51 4.65 18.66 -23.63
C TYR A 51 4.55 17.26 -23.03
N PHE A 52 4.36 17.20 -21.71
CA PHE A 52 4.16 15.99 -20.95
C PHE A 52 2.76 15.97 -20.33
N ASN A 53 2.03 14.89 -20.49
CA ASN A 53 0.74 14.68 -19.84
C ASN A 53 0.75 13.37 -19.07
N LEU A 54 0.70 13.47 -17.72
CA LEU A 54 0.70 12.33 -16.82
C LEU A 54 -0.72 11.88 -16.42
N GLN A 55 -1.77 12.44 -17.03
CA GLN A 55 -3.16 12.21 -16.64
C GLN A 55 -3.52 10.72 -16.60
N ARG A 56 -3.08 9.93 -17.58
CA ARG A 56 -3.35 8.48 -17.59
C ARG A 56 -2.70 7.78 -16.41
N ILE A 57 -1.47 8.13 -16.04
CA ILE A 57 -0.75 7.55 -14.91
C ILE A 57 -1.45 7.94 -13.60
N VAL A 58 -1.76 9.23 -13.43
CA VAL A 58 -2.40 9.73 -12.20
C VAL A 58 -3.78 9.10 -12.02
N ARG A 59 -4.62 9.09 -13.05
CA ARG A 59 -5.97 8.50 -13.02
C ARG A 59 -5.97 6.98 -12.76
N ARG A 60 -4.87 6.28 -13.01
CA ARG A 60 -4.70 4.84 -12.74
C ARG A 60 -3.81 4.56 -11.53
N GLY A 61 -3.34 5.62 -10.87
CA GLY A 61 -2.44 5.51 -9.72
C GLY A 61 -2.95 4.62 -8.59
N TYR A 62 -4.27 4.53 -8.40
CA TYR A 62 -4.90 3.63 -7.42
C TYR A 62 -4.49 2.16 -7.57
N MET A 63 -4.17 1.70 -8.79
CA MET A 63 -3.73 0.33 -9.02
C MET A 63 -2.39 -0.02 -8.38
N LEU A 64 -1.57 0.99 -8.07
CA LEU A 64 -0.30 0.74 -7.39
C LEU A 64 -0.47 0.26 -5.94
N VAL A 65 -1.68 0.29 -5.40
CA VAL A 65 -2.00 -0.40 -4.14
C VAL A 65 -1.71 -1.91 -4.26
N ASP A 66 -1.93 -2.51 -5.42
CA ASP A 66 -1.67 -3.91 -5.67
C ASP A 66 -0.17 -4.26 -5.46
N LEU A 67 0.74 -3.35 -5.84
CA LEU A 67 2.17 -3.52 -5.58
C LEU A 67 2.55 -3.33 -4.09
N THR A 68 1.73 -2.65 -3.28
CA THR A 68 1.96 -2.60 -1.83
C THR A 68 1.65 -3.95 -1.18
N LEU A 69 0.66 -4.68 -1.68
CA LEU A 69 0.34 -6.04 -1.24
C LEU A 69 1.45 -7.03 -1.65
N LEU A 70 1.97 -6.90 -2.87
CA LEU A 70 3.16 -7.63 -3.32
C LEU A 70 4.36 -7.37 -2.39
N LEU A 71 4.62 -6.10 -2.05
CA LEU A 71 5.68 -5.72 -1.11
C LEU A 71 5.45 -6.32 0.28
N THR A 72 4.21 -6.45 0.73
CA THR A 72 3.89 -7.14 1.98
C THR A 72 4.30 -8.59 1.91
N GLY A 73 3.95 -9.33 0.85
CA GLY A 73 4.42 -10.70 0.62
C GLY A 73 5.95 -10.81 0.60
N PHE A 74 6.62 -9.90 -0.13
CA PHE A 74 8.09 -9.86 -0.21
C PHE A 74 8.74 -9.65 1.16
N LEU A 75 8.34 -8.61 1.88
CA LEU A 75 8.99 -8.21 3.13
C LEU A 75 8.67 -9.13 4.31
N LEU A 76 7.54 -9.84 4.27
CA LEU A 76 7.19 -10.84 5.28
C LEU A 76 7.96 -12.14 5.06
N TYR A 77 8.10 -12.56 3.81
CA TYR A 77 8.71 -13.86 3.51
C TYR A 77 10.24 -13.78 3.40
N GLN A 78 10.81 -12.64 3.01
CA GLN A 78 12.26 -12.46 2.84
C GLN A 78 13.10 -12.96 4.03
N PRO A 79 12.82 -12.61 5.30
CA PRO A 79 13.59 -13.12 6.42
C PRO A 79 13.38 -14.61 6.71
N LEU A 80 12.34 -15.23 6.14
CA LEU A 80 11.97 -16.63 6.35
C LEU A 80 12.54 -17.58 5.29
N VAL A 81 13.13 -17.07 4.22
CA VAL A 81 13.69 -17.90 3.14
C VAL A 81 14.75 -18.88 3.69
N ARG A 82 15.64 -18.41 4.56
CA ARG A 82 16.72 -19.22 5.16
C ARG A 82 16.21 -20.24 6.19
N THR A 83 15.04 -20.03 6.75
CA THR A 83 14.39 -20.93 7.72
C THR A 83 13.32 -21.82 7.08
N ALA A 84 13.28 -21.88 5.74
CA ALA A 84 12.27 -22.63 4.99
C ALA A 84 10.82 -22.30 5.44
N GLY A 85 10.54 -21.01 5.66
CA GLY A 85 9.22 -20.52 6.05
C GLY A 85 8.83 -20.78 7.51
N ARG A 86 9.76 -21.27 8.35
CA ARG A 86 9.50 -21.49 9.78
C ARG A 86 9.45 -20.16 10.51
N LEU A 87 8.37 -19.91 11.22
CA LEU A 87 8.20 -18.73 12.08
C LEU A 87 7.42 -19.10 13.34
N ASP A 88 7.68 -18.38 14.40
CA ASP A 88 6.82 -18.35 15.57
C ASP A 88 5.60 -17.46 15.25
N ALA A 89 4.43 -18.09 15.13
CA ALA A 89 3.18 -17.40 14.79
C ALA A 89 2.78 -16.39 15.87
N GLY A 90 2.96 -16.72 17.15
CA GLY A 90 2.63 -15.81 18.25
C GLY A 90 3.48 -14.55 18.22
N ALA A 91 4.79 -14.69 18.08
CA ALA A 91 5.71 -13.56 17.94
C ALA A 91 5.43 -12.76 16.64
N PHE A 92 5.05 -13.43 15.55
CA PHE A 92 4.66 -12.77 14.30
C PHE A 92 3.44 -11.87 14.49
N TYR A 93 2.32 -12.42 14.99
CA TYR A 93 1.09 -11.66 15.19
C TYR A 93 1.31 -10.49 16.13
N ARG A 94 1.97 -10.71 17.27
CA ARG A 94 2.28 -9.66 18.22
C ARG A 94 3.04 -8.50 17.58
N ARG A 95 4.11 -8.78 16.82
CA ARG A 95 4.89 -7.73 16.14
C ARG A 95 4.07 -6.96 15.12
N ARG A 96 3.15 -7.62 14.41
CA ARG A 96 2.28 -6.98 13.41
C ARG A 96 1.22 -6.12 14.06
N LEU A 97 0.52 -6.66 15.05
CA LEU A 97 -0.53 -5.93 15.77
C LEU A 97 0.03 -4.70 16.49
N CYS A 98 1.13 -4.85 17.22
CA CYS A 98 1.76 -3.71 17.93
C CYS A 98 2.19 -2.60 16.97
N ARG A 99 2.50 -2.90 15.71
CA ARG A 99 2.88 -1.91 14.71
C ARG A 99 1.68 -1.24 14.05
N ILE A 100 0.64 -2.01 13.72
CA ILE A 100 -0.48 -1.54 12.90
C ILE A 100 -1.56 -0.87 13.73
N LEU A 101 -1.97 -1.54 14.84
CA LEU A 101 -3.13 -1.12 15.62
C LEU A 101 -3.09 0.32 16.15
N PRO A 102 -1.99 0.84 16.68
CA PRO A 102 -2.01 2.17 17.28
C PRO A 102 -2.49 3.26 16.32
N CYS A 103 -1.92 3.32 15.12
CA CYS A 103 -2.30 4.32 14.12
C CYS A 103 -3.60 3.98 13.39
N TYR A 104 -3.89 2.69 13.21
CA TYR A 104 -5.17 2.26 12.64
C TYR A 104 -6.35 2.65 13.53
N LEU A 105 -6.30 2.31 14.82
CA LEU A 105 -7.35 2.65 15.77
C LEU A 105 -7.51 4.17 15.92
N LEU A 106 -6.39 4.90 15.96
CA LEU A 106 -6.44 6.37 15.96
C LEU A 106 -7.20 6.90 14.75
N ALA A 107 -6.92 6.38 13.54
CA ALA A 107 -7.63 6.81 12.33
C ALA A 107 -9.12 6.46 12.37
N VAL A 108 -9.48 5.26 12.84
CA VAL A 108 -10.89 4.84 12.99
C VAL A 108 -11.62 5.73 13.98
N PHE A 109 -11.05 5.98 15.17
CA PHE A 109 -11.72 6.78 16.20
C PHE A 109 -11.80 8.26 15.83
N VAL A 110 -10.78 8.82 15.19
CA VAL A 110 -10.83 10.21 14.68
C VAL A 110 -11.92 10.34 13.62
N ALA A 111 -12.01 9.40 12.68
CA ALA A 111 -13.05 9.43 11.66
C ALA A 111 -14.46 9.27 12.27
N ALA A 112 -14.64 8.38 13.25
CA ALA A 112 -15.89 8.19 13.96
C ALA A 112 -16.31 9.44 14.76
N LEU A 113 -15.35 10.13 15.42
CA LEU A 113 -15.60 11.38 16.12
C LEU A 113 -16.07 12.48 15.16
N PHE A 114 -15.43 12.62 14.01
CA PHE A 114 -15.86 13.60 13.00
C PHE A 114 -17.25 13.28 12.45
N ALA A 115 -17.56 11.99 12.19
CA ALA A 115 -18.89 11.58 11.74
C ALA A 115 -19.97 11.90 12.80
N LEU A 116 -19.67 11.65 14.08
CA LEU A 116 -20.57 11.92 15.20
C LEU A 116 -20.83 13.43 15.39
N VAL A 117 -19.75 14.23 15.45
CA VAL A 117 -19.87 15.70 15.71
C VAL A 117 -20.61 16.42 14.59
N ARG A 118 -20.45 15.98 13.35
CA ARG A 118 -21.15 16.61 12.22
C ARG A 118 -22.58 16.13 11.98
N GLY A 119 -23.04 15.11 12.73
CA GLY A 119 -24.37 14.53 12.54
C GLY A 119 -24.56 13.93 11.13
N ARG A 120 -23.47 13.75 10.37
CA ARG A 120 -23.48 13.21 9.02
C ARG A 120 -22.96 11.78 9.06
N ALA A 121 -23.86 10.83 9.29
CA ALA A 121 -23.64 9.50 8.78
C ALA A 121 -23.74 9.57 7.24
N VAL A 122 -22.63 9.81 6.57
CA VAL A 122 -22.58 9.87 5.09
C VAL A 122 -22.78 8.48 4.49
N GLY A 123 -22.56 7.45 5.31
CA GLY A 123 -22.69 6.05 4.93
C GLY A 123 -24.11 5.50 5.13
N SER A 124 -24.41 4.42 4.42
CA SER A 124 -25.67 3.72 4.52
C SER A 124 -25.81 2.88 5.80
N ALA A 125 -24.71 2.53 6.47
CA ALA A 125 -24.73 1.82 7.74
C ALA A 125 -24.82 2.77 8.94
N PRO A 126 -25.53 2.38 10.02
CA PRO A 126 -25.44 3.06 11.30
C PRO A 126 -23.97 3.13 11.78
N LEU A 127 -23.55 4.26 12.36
CA LEU A 127 -22.16 4.50 12.75
C LEU A 127 -21.58 3.42 13.66
N TRP A 128 -22.37 2.88 14.60
CA TRP A 128 -21.92 1.80 15.48
C TRP A 128 -21.59 0.51 14.74
N ARG A 129 -22.38 0.17 13.68
CA ARG A 129 -22.15 -1.02 12.85
C ARG A 129 -20.89 -0.83 11.99
N ASP A 130 -20.72 0.35 11.42
CA ASP A 130 -19.53 0.73 10.63
C ASP A 130 -18.27 0.69 11.52
N LEU A 131 -18.36 1.27 12.73
CA LEU A 131 -17.28 1.23 13.71
C LEU A 131 -16.92 -0.21 14.11
N LEU A 132 -17.92 -1.05 14.44
CA LEU A 132 -17.68 -2.44 14.80
C LEU A 132 -17.02 -3.22 13.65
N ALA A 133 -17.48 -3.01 12.41
CA ALA A 133 -16.90 -3.64 11.24
C ALA A 133 -15.43 -3.23 11.02
N HIS A 134 -15.07 -1.98 11.28
CA HIS A 134 -13.68 -1.53 11.22
C HIS A 134 -12.85 -2.11 12.37
N LEU A 135 -13.35 -2.13 13.60
CA LEU A 135 -12.64 -2.69 14.76
C LEU A 135 -12.35 -4.20 14.60
N THR A 136 -13.20 -4.91 13.87
CA THR A 136 -13.04 -6.35 13.58
C THR A 136 -12.39 -6.65 12.24
N PHE A 137 -11.99 -5.64 11.45
CA PHE A 137 -11.44 -5.76 10.08
C PHE A 137 -12.38 -6.48 9.10
N THR A 138 -13.70 -6.47 9.37
CA THR A 138 -14.72 -7.11 8.52
C THR A 138 -15.46 -6.10 7.62
N HIS A 139 -15.08 -4.83 7.67
CA HIS A 139 -15.74 -3.77 6.91
C HIS A 139 -15.68 -3.95 5.38
N THR A 140 -14.79 -4.77 4.86
CA THR A 140 -14.73 -5.11 3.43
C THR A 140 -15.78 -6.13 2.98
N PHE A 141 -16.56 -6.71 3.89
CA PHE A 141 -17.54 -7.75 3.55
C PHE A 141 -18.95 -7.22 3.30
N SER A 142 -19.20 -5.92 3.46
CA SER A 142 -20.48 -5.28 3.18
C SER A 142 -20.26 -3.98 2.42
N MET A 143 -21.09 -3.71 1.39
CA MET A 143 -21.05 -2.45 0.64
C MET A 143 -21.23 -1.24 1.56
N ASP A 144 -22.08 -1.34 2.57
CA ASP A 144 -22.39 -0.25 3.50
C ASP A 144 -21.18 0.19 4.34
N THR A 145 -20.34 -0.77 4.75
CA THR A 145 -19.16 -0.50 5.60
C THR A 145 -17.86 -0.43 4.80
N TYR A 146 -17.87 -0.82 3.53
CA TYR A 146 -16.74 -0.79 2.63
C TYR A 146 -16.74 0.44 1.73
N TYR A 147 -17.71 0.48 0.80
CA TYR A 147 -17.79 1.52 -0.23
C TYR A 147 -18.49 2.78 0.29
N TRP A 148 -19.57 2.60 1.04
CA TRP A 148 -20.38 3.66 1.61
C TRP A 148 -20.10 3.92 3.10
N THR A 149 -18.86 3.67 3.52
CA THR A 149 -18.43 3.90 4.91
C THR A 149 -18.49 5.38 5.27
N SER A 150 -18.94 5.67 6.50
CA SER A 150 -18.84 7.02 7.09
C SER A 150 -17.46 7.33 7.66
N LEU A 151 -16.58 6.32 7.74
CA LEU A 151 -15.27 6.43 8.35
C LEU A 151 -14.19 6.78 7.29
N ASN A 152 -13.19 5.96 7.16
CA ASN A 152 -12.06 6.21 6.26
C ASN A 152 -11.95 5.09 5.22
N ALA A 153 -12.38 5.39 4.00
CA ALA A 153 -12.42 4.41 2.91
C ALA A 153 -11.04 3.81 2.57
N ALA A 154 -9.92 4.53 2.82
CA ALA A 154 -8.59 3.99 2.54
C ALA A 154 -8.21 2.78 3.43
N LEU A 155 -8.92 2.55 4.53
CA LEU A 155 -8.60 1.47 5.49
C LEU A 155 -8.92 0.07 4.97
N TRP A 156 -9.60 -0.07 3.85
CA TRP A 156 -9.92 -1.38 3.27
C TRP A 156 -8.71 -2.26 3.03
N THR A 157 -7.58 -1.67 2.63
CA THR A 157 -6.35 -2.43 2.40
C THR A 157 -5.78 -3.01 3.68
N VAL A 158 -5.94 -2.30 4.81
CA VAL A 158 -5.51 -2.79 6.12
C VAL A 158 -6.33 -4.03 6.50
N ALA A 159 -7.64 -4.07 6.20
CA ALA A 159 -8.46 -5.26 6.42
C ALA A 159 -7.97 -6.44 5.57
N VAL A 160 -7.69 -6.23 4.29
CA VAL A 160 -7.15 -7.28 3.40
C VAL A 160 -5.77 -7.75 3.88
N GLU A 161 -4.89 -6.84 4.33
CA GLU A 161 -3.62 -7.22 4.93
C GLU A 161 -3.80 -8.04 6.22
N MET A 162 -4.75 -7.70 7.08
CA MET A 162 -5.05 -8.47 8.28
C MET A 162 -5.57 -9.87 7.96
N GLN A 163 -6.42 -10.01 6.93
CA GLN A 163 -6.84 -11.32 6.41
C GLN A 163 -5.62 -12.14 5.92
N PHE A 164 -4.69 -11.49 5.21
CA PHE A 164 -3.46 -12.16 4.76
C PHE A 164 -2.57 -12.55 5.94
N TYR A 165 -2.39 -11.69 6.93
CA TYR A 165 -1.60 -12.04 8.12
C TYR A 165 -2.16 -13.26 8.85
N LEU A 166 -3.49 -13.41 8.90
CA LEU A 166 -4.14 -14.57 9.53
C LEU A 166 -3.70 -15.89 8.89
N VAL A 167 -3.61 -15.94 7.56
CA VAL A 167 -3.23 -17.15 6.82
C VAL A 167 -1.72 -17.24 6.54
N PHE A 168 -0.97 -16.16 6.73
CA PHE A 168 0.45 -16.08 6.36
C PHE A 168 1.35 -17.16 7.00
N PRO A 169 1.21 -17.52 8.30
CA PRO A 169 2.06 -18.56 8.89
C PRO A 169 1.91 -19.92 8.20
N LEU A 170 0.71 -20.25 7.74
CA LEU A 170 0.44 -21.46 6.97
C LEU A 170 1.06 -21.38 5.57
N LEU A 171 0.81 -20.26 4.88
CA LEU A 171 1.37 -20.02 3.53
C LEU A 171 2.89 -19.98 3.55
N ALA A 172 3.51 -19.37 4.54
CA ALA A 172 4.97 -19.32 4.68
C ALA A 172 5.58 -20.71 4.82
N ARG A 173 4.96 -21.59 5.62
CA ARG A 173 5.39 -23.00 5.78
C ARG A 173 5.23 -23.78 4.49
N ALA A 174 4.09 -23.66 3.82
CA ALA A 174 3.82 -24.31 2.53
C ALA A 174 4.83 -23.85 1.46
N PHE A 175 5.06 -22.54 1.38
CA PHE A 175 6.02 -21.93 0.46
C PHE A 175 7.46 -22.37 0.75
N GLY A 176 7.82 -22.54 2.03
CA GLY A 176 9.14 -23.05 2.44
C GLY A 176 9.38 -24.51 2.03
N LYS A 177 8.32 -25.33 1.98
CA LYS A 177 8.39 -26.74 1.55
C LYS A 177 8.40 -26.87 0.02
N ALA A 178 7.52 -26.16 -0.68
CA ALA A 178 7.30 -26.27 -2.11
C ALA A 178 7.00 -24.91 -2.73
N PRO A 179 8.01 -24.02 -2.91
CA PRO A 179 7.81 -22.62 -3.29
C PRO A 179 7.05 -22.45 -4.62
N TYR A 180 7.44 -23.20 -5.64
CA TYR A 180 6.80 -23.07 -6.96
C TYR A 180 5.38 -23.65 -6.98
N VAL A 181 5.14 -24.77 -6.29
CA VAL A 181 3.78 -25.35 -6.18
C VAL A 181 2.86 -24.40 -5.41
N THR A 182 3.32 -23.89 -4.27
CA THR A 182 2.51 -22.95 -3.46
C THR A 182 2.24 -21.67 -4.23
N PHE A 183 3.25 -21.12 -4.92
CA PHE A 183 3.07 -19.97 -5.82
C PHE A 183 2.01 -20.24 -6.88
N SER A 184 2.09 -21.38 -7.59
CA SER A 184 1.13 -21.75 -8.64
C SER A 184 -0.28 -21.92 -8.09
N LEU A 185 -0.44 -22.56 -6.93
CA LEU A 185 -1.75 -22.74 -6.29
C LEU A 185 -2.36 -21.41 -5.83
N MET A 186 -1.58 -20.52 -5.23
CA MET A 186 -2.05 -19.19 -4.83
C MET A 186 -2.45 -18.36 -6.06
N THR A 187 -1.65 -18.42 -7.12
CA THR A 187 -1.94 -17.71 -8.38
C THR A 187 -3.18 -18.27 -9.06
N LEU A 188 -3.31 -19.58 -9.15
CA LEU A 188 -4.49 -20.25 -9.71
C LEU A 188 -5.76 -19.89 -8.92
N ALA A 189 -5.69 -19.92 -7.59
CA ALA A 189 -6.82 -19.54 -6.74
C ALA A 189 -7.25 -18.08 -7.00
N ALA A 190 -6.30 -17.16 -7.15
CA ALA A 190 -6.61 -15.77 -7.46
C ALA A 190 -7.25 -15.61 -8.85
N LEU A 191 -6.74 -16.33 -9.85
CA LEU A 191 -7.28 -16.29 -11.22
C LEU A 191 -8.70 -16.87 -11.27
N LEU A 192 -8.93 -18.01 -10.63
CA LEU A 192 -10.27 -18.64 -10.55
C LEU A 192 -11.26 -17.74 -9.79
N CYS A 193 -10.82 -17.13 -8.68
CA CYS A 193 -11.66 -16.18 -7.95
C CYS A 193 -12.04 -14.98 -8.85
N ARG A 194 -11.08 -14.36 -9.52
CA ARG A 194 -11.32 -13.23 -10.42
C ARG A 194 -12.21 -13.62 -11.61
N TRP A 195 -12.00 -14.81 -12.14
CA TRP A 195 -12.87 -15.34 -13.19
C TRP A 195 -14.32 -15.48 -12.70
N GLY A 196 -14.54 -16.06 -11.51
CA GLY A 196 -15.87 -16.14 -10.91
C GLY A 196 -16.49 -14.77 -10.66
N VAL A 197 -15.71 -13.86 -10.04
CA VAL A 197 -16.17 -12.48 -9.76
C VAL A 197 -16.53 -11.73 -11.03
N SER A 198 -15.79 -11.89 -12.14
CA SER A 198 -16.08 -11.22 -13.41
C SER A 198 -17.44 -11.60 -14.01
N ARG A 199 -18.03 -12.72 -13.58
CA ARG A 199 -19.38 -13.18 -14.00
C ARG A 199 -20.50 -12.57 -13.20
N LEU A 200 -20.20 -11.89 -12.07
CA LEU A 200 -21.22 -11.26 -11.23
C LEU A 200 -21.74 -9.97 -11.89
N PRO A 201 -23.02 -9.62 -11.68
CA PRO A 201 -23.58 -8.35 -12.13
C PRO A 201 -22.84 -7.12 -11.56
N ASP A 202 -22.48 -7.19 -10.27
CA ASP A 202 -21.64 -6.19 -9.61
C ASP A 202 -20.40 -6.84 -8.99
N VAL A 203 -19.24 -6.37 -9.41
CA VAL A 203 -17.93 -6.84 -8.95
C VAL A 203 -17.40 -6.05 -7.77
N THR A 204 -18.03 -4.93 -7.40
CA THR A 204 -17.50 -3.90 -6.50
C THR A 204 -17.11 -4.43 -5.13
N LEU A 205 -17.94 -5.30 -4.53
CA LEU A 205 -17.67 -5.87 -3.22
C LEU A 205 -16.53 -6.90 -3.25
N TYR A 206 -16.38 -7.61 -4.36
CA TYR A 206 -15.59 -8.85 -4.40
C TYR A 206 -14.20 -8.68 -5.01
N PHE A 207 -14.03 -7.73 -5.94
CA PHE A 207 -12.78 -7.64 -6.72
C PHE A 207 -11.54 -7.30 -5.87
N ASN A 208 -11.73 -6.69 -4.70
CA ASN A 208 -10.68 -6.34 -3.75
C ASN A 208 -10.63 -7.25 -2.50
N GLN A 209 -11.26 -8.41 -2.53
CA GLN A 209 -11.13 -9.39 -1.45
C GLN A 209 -9.81 -10.18 -1.56
N LEU A 210 -9.30 -10.65 -0.42
CA LEU A 210 -8.03 -11.39 -0.36
C LEU A 210 -7.90 -12.51 -1.40
N PRO A 211 -8.92 -13.37 -1.65
CA PRO A 211 -8.77 -14.44 -2.65
C PRO A 211 -8.43 -13.91 -4.06
N CYS A 212 -9.01 -12.77 -4.45
CA CYS A 212 -8.73 -12.13 -5.74
C CYS A 212 -7.35 -11.48 -5.84
N MET A 213 -6.59 -11.43 -4.74
CA MET A 213 -5.30 -10.74 -4.63
C MET A 213 -4.15 -11.67 -4.19
N LEU A 214 -4.41 -12.97 -4.02
CA LEU A 214 -3.43 -13.93 -3.52
C LEU A 214 -2.18 -14.04 -4.40
N ASP A 215 -2.31 -13.85 -5.70
CA ASP A 215 -1.19 -13.86 -6.65
C ASP A 215 -0.21 -12.71 -6.44
N LEU A 216 -0.67 -11.55 -5.98
CA LEU A 216 0.21 -10.42 -5.65
C LEU A 216 1.12 -10.77 -4.46
N TYR A 217 0.53 -11.31 -3.39
CA TYR A 217 1.31 -11.80 -2.24
C TYR A 217 2.25 -12.95 -2.65
N ALA A 218 1.77 -13.87 -3.48
CA ALA A 218 2.57 -14.99 -3.99
C ALA A 218 3.76 -14.53 -4.83
N LEU A 219 3.57 -13.53 -5.71
CA LEU A 219 4.63 -12.90 -6.49
C LEU A 219 5.67 -12.22 -5.58
N GLY A 220 5.21 -11.54 -4.53
CA GLY A 220 6.09 -10.96 -3.53
C GLY A 220 6.93 -12.02 -2.80
N MET A 221 6.30 -13.11 -2.33
CA MET A 221 6.98 -14.23 -1.69
C MET A 221 7.98 -14.92 -2.65
N LEU A 222 7.61 -15.11 -3.92
CA LEU A 222 8.48 -15.67 -4.94
C LEU A 222 9.68 -14.76 -5.23
N ALA A 223 9.45 -13.46 -5.36
CA ALA A 223 10.53 -12.49 -5.56
C ALA A 223 11.50 -12.47 -4.37
N ALA A 224 11.01 -12.58 -3.13
CA ALA A 224 11.84 -12.72 -1.93
C ALA A 224 12.68 -14.00 -1.97
N TYR A 225 12.06 -15.12 -2.30
CA TYR A 225 12.72 -16.42 -2.43
C TYR A 225 13.85 -16.40 -3.47
N LEU A 226 13.56 -15.89 -4.67
CA LEU A 226 14.54 -15.81 -5.76
C LEU A 226 15.69 -14.84 -5.45
N SER A 227 15.39 -13.73 -4.78
CA SER A 227 16.38 -12.72 -4.37
C SER A 227 17.33 -13.25 -3.29
N GLU A 228 16.79 -13.93 -2.26
CA GLU A 228 17.59 -14.46 -1.15
C GLU A 228 18.42 -15.69 -1.54
N ARG A 229 17.90 -16.59 -2.39
CA ARG A 229 18.68 -17.74 -2.89
C ARG A 229 19.91 -17.33 -3.70
N ARG A 230 19.93 -16.12 -4.22
CA ARG A 230 21.02 -15.57 -5.02
C ARG A 230 21.70 -14.37 -4.32
N ALA A 231 21.51 -14.25 -3.01
CA ALA A 231 22.03 -13.13 -2.23
C ALA A 231 23.56 -13.03 -2.27
N ASP A 232 24.24 -14.20 -2.31
CA ASP A 232 25.70 -14.32 -2.32
C ASP A 232 26.27 -14.38 -3.77
N ALA A 233 25.41 -14.39 -4.80
CA ALA A 233 25.86 -14.37 -6.18
C ALA A 233 26.43 -12.98 -6.56
N PRO A 234 27.43 -12.94 -7.46
CA PRO A 234 28.03 -11.67 -7.87
C PRO A 234 27.01 -10.74 -8.50
N ARG A 235 27.11 -9.46 -8.15
CA ARG A 235 26.29 -8.40 -8.74
C ARG A 235 26.57 -8.29 -10.23
N ARG A 236 25.53 -7.97 -11.01
CA ARG A 236 25.60 -7.93 -12.47
C ARG A 236 25.13 -6.59 -12.98
N TRP A 237 25.94 -5.93 -13.79
CA TRP A 237 25.63 -4.61 -14.37
C TRP A 237 24.37 -4.63 -15.25
N TRP A 238 24.13 -5.70 -15.98
CA TRP A 238 22.94 -5.88 -16.83
C TRP A 238 21.62 -5.97 -16.02
N ALA A 239 21.68 -6.23 -14.75
CA ALA A 239 20.48 -6.32 -13.90
C ALA A 239 19.85 -4.94 -13.64
N LEU A 240 20.63 -3.86 -13.66
CA LEU A 240 20.10 -2.51 -13.50
C LEU A 240 19.18 -2.08 -14.65
N PRO A 241 19.58 -2.15 -15.93
CA PRO A 241 18.67 -1.82 -17.03
C PRO A 241 17.41 -2.70 -17.06
N LEU A 242 17.51 -3.99 -16.69
CA LEU A 242 16.32 -4.85 -16.58
C LEU A 242 15.39 -4.44 -15.41
N ALA A 243 15.96 -4.00 -14.29
CA ALA A 243 15.16 -3.45 -13.19
C ALA A 243 14.43 -2.17 -13.63
N LEU A 244 15.14 -1.27 -14.32
CA LEU A 244 14.52 -0.05 -14.85
C LEU A 244 13.44 -0.36 -15.90
N LEU A 245 13.69 -1.31 -16.79
CA LEU A 245 12.72 -1.76 -17.78
C LEU A 245 11.46 -2.34 -17.09
N ALA A 246 11.64 -3.15 -16.04
CA ALA A 246 10.52 -3.67 -15.26
C ALA A 246 9.71 -2.54 -14.57
N LEU A 247 10.38 -1.51 -14.07
CA LEU A 247 9.74 -0.33 -13.52
C LEU A 247 8.98 0.49 -14.58
N VAL A 248 9.57 0.65 -15.76
CA VAL A 248 8.86 1.23 -16.93
C VAL A 248 7.65 0.38 -17.29
N GLY A 249 7.76 -0.95 -17.22
CA GLY A 249 6.65 -1.88 -17.41
C GLY A 249 5.47 -1.64 -16.46
N VAL A 250 5.74 -1.29 -15.19
CA VAL A 250 4.70 -0.88 -14.23
C VAL A 250 3.89 0.30 -14.78
N PHE A 251 4.57 1.35 -15.22
CA PHE A 251 3.90 2.54 -15.76
C PHE A 251 3.25 2.28 -17.13
N ALA A 252 3.85 1.42 -17.96
CA ALA A 252 3.26 1.00 -19.23
C ALA A 252 1.93 0.27 -19.03
N VAL A 253 1.82 -0.59 -18.01
CA VAL A 253 0.56 -1.25 -17.62
C VAL A 253 -0.49 -0.21 -17.21
N LEU A 254 -0.13 0.81 -16.45
CA LEU A 254 -1.07 1.89 -16.11
C LEU A 254 -1.50 2.69 -17.34
N TRP A 255 -0.55 2.97 -18.23
CA TRP A 255 -0.81 3.74 -19.45
C TRP A 255 -1.70 3.00 -20.45
N ALA A 256 -1.52 1.69 -20.59
CA ALA A 256 -2.25 0.87 -21.56
C ALA A 256 -3.76 0.77 -21.29
N GLN A 257 -4.21 1.06 -20.07
CA GLN A 257 -5.59 0.95 -19.68
C GLN A 257 -6.40 2.20 -20.07
N ASN A 258 -7.54 2.00 -20.70
CA ASN A 258 -8.46 3.07 -21.06
C ASN A 258 -9.92 2.59 -20.93
N PRO A 259 -10.39 2.25 -19.71
CA PRO A 259 -11.76 1.80 -19.49
C PRO A 259 -12.75 2.92 -19.78
N ALA A 260 -13.89 2.56 -20.36
CA ALA A 260 -14.96 3.50 -20.73
C ALA A 260 -15.85 3.83 -19.52
N ASP A 261 -16.09 2.86 -18.64
CA ASP A 261 -16.96 3.00 -17.47
C ASP A 261 -16.38 2.41 -16.18
N ASP A 262 -17.11 2.52 -15.07
CA ASP A 262 -16.66 2.05 -13.75
C ASP A 262 -16.58 0.51 -13.67
N ARG A 263 -17.45 -0.22 -14.35
CA ARG A 263 -17.40 -1.69 -14.41
C ARG A 263 -16.18 -2.15 -15.19
N GLU A 264 -15.93 -1.57 -16.35
CA GLU A 264 -14.73 -1.84 -17.14
C GLU A 264 -13.47 -1.50 -16.36
N LEU A 265 -13.46 -0.40 -15.59
CA LEU A 265 -12.35 0.00 -14.73
C LEU A 265 -12.03 -1.09 -13.70
N LYS A 266 -13.01 -1.62 -12.99
CA LYS A 266 -12.83 -2.68 -11.99
C LYS A 266 -12.42 -4.02 -12.61
N THR A 267 -13.04 -4.36 -13.75
CA THR A 267 -12.69 -5.56 -14.51
C THR A 267 -11.28 -5.45 -15.08
N ALA A 268 -10.92 -4.31 -15.64
CA ALA A 268 -9.58 -4.03 -16.13
C ALA A 268 -8.55 -4.14 -14.99
N GLN A 269 -8.83 -3.60 -13.80
CA GLN A 269 -7.95 -3.76 -12.64
C GLN A 269 -7.71 -5.23 -12.32
N MET A 270 -8.75 -6.07 -12.28
CA MET A 270 -8.59 -7.51 -12.03
C MET A 270 -7.71 -8.20 -13.07
N LEU A 271 -7.88 -7.88 -14.35
CA LEU A 271 -7.11 -8.46 -15.44
C LEU A 271 -5.64 -8.01 -15.44
N TRP A 272 -5.40 -6.73 -15.16
CA TRP A 272 -4.07 -6.15 -15.18
C TRP A 272 -3.25 -6.34 -13.89
N ARG A 273 -3.84 -6.89 -12.82
CA ARG A 273 -3.14 -7.20 -11.57
C ARG A 273 -1.93 -8.09 -11.77
N LEU A 274 -2.10 -9.21 -12.47
CA LEU A 274 -1.01 -10.16 -12.66
C LEU A 274 0.14 -9.55 -13.49
N PRO A 275 -0.07 -8.94 -14.66
CA PRO A 275 0.98 -8.22 -15.37
C PRO A 275 1.68 -7.15 -14.53
N LEU A 276 0.91 -6.34 -13.79
CA LEU A 276 1.45 -5.33 -12.89
C LEU A 276 2.32 -5.95 -11.79
N GLY A 277 1.83 -7.01 -11.17
CA GLY A 277 2.56 -7.76 -10.15
C GLY A 277 3.84 -8.41 -10.68
N VAL A 278 3.81 -8.96 -11.90
CA VAL A 278 5.00 -9.53 -12.56
C VAL A 278 6.06 -8.45 -12.79
N CYS A 279 5.68 -7.26 -13.27
CA CYS A 279 6.61 -6.14 -13.42
C CYS A 279 7.21 -5.72 -12.07
N GLY A 280 6.39 -5.60 -11.01
CA GLY A 280 6.87 -5.27 -9.66
C GLY A 280 7.81 -6.32 -9.07
N ALA A 281 7.49 -7.61 -9.22
CA ALA A 281 8.34 -8.72 -8.78
C ALA A 281 9.66 -8.78 -9.57
N ALA A 282 9.62 -8.59 -10.90
CA ALA A 282 10.80 -8.51 -11.75
C ALA A 282 11.70 -7.34 -11.34
N PHE A 283 11.12 -6.15 -11.07
CA PHE A 283 11.87 -5.02 -10.53
C PHE A 283 12.64 -5.40 -9.26
N LEU A 284 11.98 -6.01 -8.27
CA LEU A 284 12.63 -6.41 -7.02
C LEU A 284 13.73 -7.46 -7.26
N CYS A 285 13.48 -8.46 -8.10
CA CYS A 285 14.46 -9.51 -8.43
C CYS A 285 15.70 -8.96 -9.14
N PHE A 286 15.53 -8.12 -10.16
CA PHE A 286 16.66 -7.55 -10.90
C PHE A 286 17.40 -6.49 -10.08
N ALA A 287 16.68 -5.63 -9.36
CA ALA A 287 17.30 -4.66 -8.47
C ALA A 287 18.12 -5.31 -7.35
N SER A 288 17.70 -6.49 -6.85
CA SER A 288 18.48 -7.26 -5.85
C SER A 288 19.83 -7.75 -6.39
N ARG A 289 19.98 -7.87 -7.71
CA ARG A 289 21.18 -8.32 -8.42
C ARG A 289 22.01 -7.19 -9.01
N SER A 290 21.48 -5.98 -9.02
CA SER A 290 22.18 -4.79 -9.53
C SER A 290 23.37 -4.43 -8.63
N PRO A 291 24.39 -3.76 -9.15
CA PRO A 291 25.44 -3.17 -8.35
C PRO A 291 24.85 -2.31 -7.23
N GLU A 292 25.45 -2.35 -6.06
CA GLU A 292 25.02 -1.45 -4.99
C GLU A 292 25.31 -0.03 -5.41
N LEU A 293 24.28 0.78 -5.46
CA LEU A 293 24.47 2.21 -5.57
C LEU A 293 25.29 2.70 -4.37
N PRO A 294 26.27 3.60 -4.58
CA PRO A 294 27.03 4.16 -3.48
C PRO A 294 26.08 4.59 -2.35
N ARG A 295 26.49 4.39 -1.11
CA ARG A 295 25.71 4.86 0.06
C ARG A 295 25.71 6.40 0.07
N THR A 296 24.99 6.98 -0.86
CA THR A 296 24.82 8.41 -1.01
C THR A 296 23.86 8.97 0.04
N GLY A 297 23.92 10.28 0.25
CA GLY A 297 22.96 10.98 1.12
C GLY A 297 21.49 10.72 0.77
N ALA A 298 21.18 10.32 -0.47
CA ALA A 298 19.85 10.00 -0.96
C ALA A 298 19.18 8.78 -0.27
N GLN A 299 19.95 7.88 0.34
CA GLN A 299 19.36 6.76 1.08
C GLN A 299 18.64 7.18 2.37
N LYS A 300 19.06 8.27 3.01
CA LYS A 300 18.41 8.78 4.24
C LYS A 300 17.00 9.29 3.98
N PRO A 301 16.75 10.19 3.00
CA PRO A 301 15.39 10.63 2.66
C PRO A 301 14.51 9.47 2.15
N LEU A 302 15.04 8.54 1.36
CA LEU A 302 14.29 7.38 0.91
C LEU A 302 13.80 6.50 2.08
N ARG A 303 14.68 6.21 3.05
CA ARG A 303 14.32 5.48 4.27
C ARG A 303 13.29 6.23 5.11
N PHE A 304 13.42 7.55 5.20
CA PHE A 304 12.46 8.38 5.91
C PHE A 304 11.08 8.30 5.25
N LEU A 305 10.99 8.51 3.93
CA LEU A 305 9.74 8.40 3.17
C LEU A 305 9.11 7.02 3.30
N SER A 306 9.92 5.96 3.18
CA SER A 306 9.45 4.59 3.39
C SER A 306 8.98 4.34 4.83
N ALA A 307 9.58 4.96 5.83
CA ALA A 307 9.18 4.81 7.22
C ALA A 307 7.82 5.46 7.52
N ILE A 308 7.53 6.62 6.93
CA ILE A 308 6.26 7.34 7.14
C ILE A 308 5.13 6.82 6.23
N SER A 309 5.43 5.96 5.26
CA SER A 309 4.51 5.55 4.19
C SER A 309 3.21 4.92 4.69
N TYR A 310 3.24 4.20 5.81
CA TYR A 310 2.05 3.60 6.41
C TYR A 310 1.05 4.67 6.90
N ASN A 311 1.52 5.62 7.70
CA ASN A 311 0.66 6.71 8.16
C ASN A 311 0.27 7.64 7.02
N TYR A 312 1.17 7.87 6.04
CA TYR A 312 0.84 8.63 4.84
C TYR A 312 -0.34 7.99 4.09
N TYR A 313 -0.30 6.65 3.90
CA TYR A 313 -1.36 5.90 3.25
C TYR A 313 -2.70 5.97 4.01
N ILE A 314 -2.69 5.83 5.32
CA ILE A 314 -3.93 5.89 6.13
C ILE A 314 -4.63 7.25 6.02
N TRP A 315 -3.86 8.34 5.98
CA TRP A 315 -4.40 9.67 6.16
C TRP A 315 -4.58 10.49 4.87
N HIS A 316 -3.88 10.17 3.76
CA HIS A 316 -3.86 11.03 2.58
C HIS A 316 -5.25 11.31 1.99
N GLN A 317 -6.07 10.28 1.82
CA GLN A 317 -7.41 10.41 1.24
C GLN A 317 -8.36 11.12 2.20
N TYR A 318 -8.34 10.71 3.46
CA TYR A 318 -9.17 11.32 4.50
C TYR A 318 -8.89 12.81 4.65
N LEU A 319 -7.62 13.20 4.70
CA LEU A 319 -7.21 14.61 4.74
C LEU A 319 -7.65 15.37 3.50
N ALA A 320 -7.47 14.82 2.31
CA ALA A 320 -7.92 15.47 1.09
C ALA A 320 -9.42 15.79 1.15
N VAL A 321 -10.26 14.80 1.51
CA VAL A 321 -11.70 15.03 1.66
C VAL A 321 -11.99 16.10 2.72
N LYS A 322 -11.35 16.01 3.91
CA LYS A 322 -11.63 16.95 5.01
C LYS A 322 -11.15 18.36 4.73
N LEU A 323 -10.00 18.56 4.12
CA LEU A 323 -9.54 19.89 3.71
C LEU A 323 -10.55 20.56 2.77
N LYS A 324 -11.12 19.81 1.83
CA LYS A 324 -12.17 20.33 0.94
C LYS A 324 -13.45 20.65 1.72
N GLU A 325 -13.93 19.76 2.58
CA GLU A 325 -15.10 20.02 3.44
C GLU A 325 -14.94 21.26 4.35
N PHE A 326 -13.70 21.56 4.77
CA PHE A 326 -13.39 22.74 5.59
C PHE A 326 -13.08 24.00 4.79
N HIS A 327 -13.26 23.96 3.46
CA HIS A 327 -12.94 25.07 2.55
C HIS A 327 -11.47 25.53 2.64
N ILE A 328 -10.54 24.59 2.69
CA ILE A 328 -9.09 24.84 2.79
C ILE A 328 -8.38 24.29 1.55
N PRO A 329 -7.85 25.14 0.64
CA PRO A 329 -7.91 26.61 0.63
C PRO A 329 -9.34 27.12 0.42
N ALA A 330 -9.62 28.35 0.83
CA ALA A 330 -10.95 28.95 0.70
C ALA A 330 -11.47 28.90 -0.75
N TYR A 331 -12.77 28.67 -0.88
CA TYR A 331 -13.51 28.69 -2.14
C TYR A 331 -14.98 29.07 -1.87
N THR A 332 -15.68 29.55 -2.91
CA THR A 332 -17.05 30.03 -2.79
C THR A 332 -18.10 29.19 -3.50
N SER A 333 -17.68 28.38 -4.45
CA SER A 333 -18.57 27.56 -5.28
C SER A 333 -18.78 26.15 -4.71
N GLU A 334 -19.89 25.49 -5.03
CA GLU A 334 -20.14 24.10 -4.65
C GLU A 334 -19.15 23.12 -5.30
N MET A 335 -18.61 23.45 -6.47
CA MET A 335 -17.66 22.62 -7.22
C MET A 335 -16.35 23.36 -7.50
N PRO A 336 -15.52 23.60 -6.47
CA PRO A 336 -14.30 24.41 -6.60
C PRO A 336 -13.29 23.83 -7.61
N GLN A 337 -13.25 22.52 -7.79
CA GLN A 337 -12.41 21.85 -8.80
C GLN A 337 -12.76 22.26 -10.24
N MET A 338 -13.97 22.79 -10.50
CA MET A 338 -14.40 23.23 -11.82
C MET A 338 -14.33 24.75 -11.97
N SER A 339 -14.70 25.50 -10.94
CA SER A 339 -14.98 26.95 -11.01
C SER A 339 -13.85 27.82 -10.50
N GLU A 340 -13.04 27.36 -9.53
CA GLU A 340 -11.99 28.19 -8.91
C GLU A 340 -10.69 28.24 -9.74
N GLY A 341 -10.61 27.46 -10.82
CA GLY A 341 -9.51 27.48 -11.77
C GLY A 341 -8.22 26.77 -11.29
N ARG A 342 -7.21 26.79 -12.16
CA ARG A 342 -5.96 26.02 -11.99
C ARG A 342 -5.16 26.43 -10.75
N VAL A 343 -5.20 27.70 -10.36
CA VAL A 343 -4.44 28.18 -9.19
C VAL A 343 -4.98 27.56 -7.91
N TRP A 344 -6.30 27.47 -7.75
CA TRP A 344 -6.90 26.78 -6.61
C TRP A 344 -6.54 25.29 -6.63
N GLN A 345 -6.70 24.61 -7.77
CA GLN A 345 -6.37 23.20 -7.93
C GLN A 345 -4.92 22.89 -7.54
N MET A 346 -3.96 23.75 -7.94
CA MET A 346 -2.54 23.61 -7.56
C MET A 346 -2.34 23.83 -6.06
N ARG A 347 -2.89 24.91 -5.49
CA ARG A 347 -2.79 25.21 -4.05
C ARG A 347 -3.36 24.08 -3.21
N TYR A 348 -4.54 23.60 -3.58
CA TYR A 348 -5.18 22.48 -2.89
C TYR A 348 -4.35 21.19 -2.99
N THR A 349 -3.87 20.85 -4.17
CA THR A 349 -3.03 19.64 -4.38
C THR A 349 -1.77 19.70 -3.54
N LEU A 350 -1.03 20.82 -3.57
CA LEU A 350 0.20 20.98 -2.79
C LEU A 350 -0.10 20.94 -1.27
N LEU A 351 -1.17 21.58 -0.84
CA LEU A 351 -1.58 21.56 0.57
C LEU A 351 -1.93 20.14 1.05
N CYS A 352 -2.66 19.36 0.24
CA CYS A 352 -2.97 17.96 0.56
C CYS A 352 -1.71 17.12 0.72
N PHE A 353 -0.76 17.23 -0.21
CA PHE A 353 0.52 16.52 -0.10
C PHE A 353 1.30 16.93 1.14
N ALA A 354 1.42 18.23 1.41
CA ALA A 354 2.15 18.76 2.56
C ALA A 354 1.50 18.35 3.89
N ALA A 355 0.18 18.52 4.01
CA ALA A 355 -0.56 18.15 5.22
C ALA A 355 -0.47 16.65 5.51
N ALA A 356 -0.65 15.79 4.50
CA ALA A 356 -0.50 14.35 4.65
C ALA A 356 0.94 13.97 5.04
N PHE A 357 1.94 14.64 4.47
CA PHE A 357 3.35 14.41 4.79
C PHE A 357 3.68 14.78 6.23
N VAL A 358 3.28 15.98 6.69
CA VAL A 358 3.53 16.45 8.06
C VAL A 358 2.82 15.55 9.07
N LEU A 359 1.53 15.23 8.82
CA LEU A 359 0.78 14.36 9.71
C LEU A 359 1.37 12.95 9.77
N ALA A 360 1.73 12.38 8.62
CA ALA A 360 2.35 11.05 8.57
C ALA A 360 3.69 11.00 9.32
N ALA A 361 4.52 12.03 9.17
CA ALA A 361 5.77 12.13 9.92
C ALA A 361 5.50 12.25 11.43
N ALA A 362 4.61 13.14 11.84
CA ALA A 362 4.24 13.30 13.25
C ALA A 362 3.72 11.97 13.84
N LEU A 363 2.74 11.33 13.21
CA LEU A 363 2.16 10.09 13.71
C LEU A 363 3.16 8.93 13.72
N THR A 364 4.04 8.84 12.74
CA THR A 364 5.07 7.78 12.73
C THR A 364 6.05 7.91 13.88
N TYR A 365 6.49 9.14 14.19
CA TYR A 365 7.52 9.34 15.21
C TYR A 365 6.97 9.56 16.62
N LEU A 366 5.76 10.13 16.75
CA LEU A 366 5.14 10.44 18.04
C LEU A 366 4.16 9.36 18.52
N VAL A 367 3.59 8.55 17.62
CA VAL A 367 2.58 7.54 17.97
C VAL A 367 3.04 6.13 17.60
N GLU A 368 3.25 5.82 16.31
CA GLU A 368 3.53 4.44 15.84
C GLU A 368 4.76 3.84 16.52
N LYS A 369 5.92 4.50 16.40
CA LYS A 369 7.18 3.98 16.93
C LYS A 369 7.18 3.89 18.45
N PRO A 370 6.78 4.92 19.22
CA PRO A 370 6.71 4.84 20.68
C PRO A 370 5.75 3.75 21.16
N ALA A 371 4.53 3.68 20.60
CA ALA A 371 3.55 2.68 20.97
C ALA A 371 4.04 1.25 20.65
N ALA A 372 4.59 1.02 19.45
CA ALA A 372 5.14 -0.28 19.09
C ALA A 372 6.32 -0.69 20.01
N CYS A 373 7.19 0.25 20.38
CA CYS A 373 8.27 -0.02 21.33
C CYS A 373 7.73 -0.36 22.73
N ALA A 374 6.77 0.40 23.24
CA ALA A 374 6.17 0.18 24.54
C ALA A 374 5.47 -1.19 24.62
N LEU A 375 4.64 -1.51 23.63
CA LEU A 375 3.91 -2.77 23.56
C LEU A 375 4.79 -4.01 23.37
N LEU A 376 5.96 -3.87 22.73
CA LEU A 376 6.91 -4.98 22.55
C LEU A 376 7.93 -5.12 23.68
N ARG A 377 8.07 -4.12 24.55
CA ARG A 377 9.07 -4.10 25.65
C ARG A 377 8.97 -5.29 26.62
N PRO A 378 7.79 -5.71 27.09
CA PRO A 378 7.66 -6.82 28.03
C PRO A 378 8.19 -8.15 27.47
N TRP A 379 8.09 -8.34 26.16
CA TRP A 379 8.45 -9.60 25.48
C TRP A 379 9.92 -9.67 25.12
N ARG A 380 10.57 -8.54 24.83
CA ARG A 380 12.03 -8.49 24.60
C ARG A 380 12.81 -8.88 25.84
N ARG A 381 12.29 -8.57 27.03
CA ARG A 381 12.89 -8.98 28.31
C ARG A 381 12.83 -10.49 28.55
N LYS A 382 11.81 -11.18 28.03
CA LYS A 382 11.66 -12.64 28.16
C LYS A 382 12.52 -13.42 27.16
N GLU A 383 12.89 -12.82 26.02
CA GLU A 383 13.78 -13.45 25.03
C GLU A 383 15.26 -13.25 25.37
N SER A 384 15.61 -12.42 26.36
CA SER A 384 16.96 -12.17 26.83
C SER A 384 17.31 -12.89 28.17
N LEU A 385 16.37 -13.63 28.74
CA LEU A 385 16.54 -14.56 29.88
C LEU A 385 16.48 -16.00 29.38
#